data_64e572437d6b2ce242852fbb2ee78682
#
_entry.id   64e572437d6b2ce242852fbb2ee78682
#
_cell.length_a   1.000
_cell.length_b   1.000
_cell.length_c   1.000
_cell.angle_alpha   90.00
_cell.angle_beta   90.00
_cell.angle_gamma   90.00
#
_symmetry.space_group_name_H-M   'P 1'
#
loop_
_entity.id
_entity.type
_entity.pdbx_description
1 polymer ?
#
loop_
_entity_poly.entity_id
_entity_poly.type
_entity_poly.pdbx_seq_one_letter_code
_entity_poly.pdbx_strand_id
1 'polypeptide(L)'
;MNQSRIVINTLVAQRAHEEGTSQLAIIKHLLPLGYRNFELRREYFNGNFAELEELAALKLKYRLVYFYSIPENLFVDGHLNIELLQFIAEARLMGANYLKMTLGNFDGHNINELQRLNRLLPDSMQLNLENDQSLANAKISRLVDFFRVANENNVQIGFVNDLGNWVYTKQDEQDATRQLLPYTRYVHLKDYETDNGINTTSFVDSQLDWQKLLKQFAAHLPVALEYPATIDELKNDLNVLNNFVI
;
A
#
# COMPACT_ATOMS: atom_id res chain seq x y z
N MET A 1 14.00 1.05 13.53
CA MET A 1 13.16 2.02 12.74
C MET A 1 12.24 2.75 13.69
N ASN A 2 11.88 4.00 13.40
CA ASN A 2 10.90 4.75 14.22
C ASN A 2 9.48 4.14 14.04
N GLN A 3 8.79 3.85 15.15
CA GLN A 3 7.43 3.30 15.14
C GLN A 3 6.42 4.16 14.34
N SER A 4 6.62 5.49 14.28
CA SER A 4 5.74 6.38 13.49
C SER A 4 5.80 6.15 11.98
N ARG A 5 6.75 5.36 11.49
CA ARG A 5 6.87 4.97 10.08
C ARG A 5 6.20 3.63 9.78
N ILE A 6 6.05 2.79 10.79
CA ILE A 6 5.52 1.44 10.61
C ILE A 6 4.01 1.50 10.45
N VAL A 7 3.53 0.92 9.37
CA VAL A 7 2.11 0.76 9.05
C VAL A 7 1.78 -0.73 9.16
N ILE A 8 0.68 -1.06 9.81
CA ILE A 8 0.19 -2.44 9.87
C ILE A 8 -0.95 -2.56 8.87
N ASN A 9 -0.72 -3.30 7.78
CA ASN A 9 -1.79 -3.65 6.84
C ASN A 9 -2.70 -4.70 7.50
N THR A 10 -4.02 -4.55 7.36
CA THR A 10 -4.98 -5.50 7.96
C THR A 10 -4.88 -6.92 7.39
N LEU A 11 -4.11 -7.12 6.31
CA LEU A 11 -3.75 -8.45 5.79
C LEU A 11 -3.03 -9.32 6.84
N VAL A 12 -2.32 -8.74 7.79
CA VAL A 12 -1.68 -9.50 8.88
C VAL A 12 -2.70 -10.33 9.67
N ALA A 13 -3.97 -9.91 9.68
CA ALA A 13 -5.07 -10.60 10.34
C ALA A 13 -6.02 -11.31 9.35
N GLN A 14 -5.52 -11.74 8.19
CA GLN A 14 -6.32 -12.38 7.15
C GLN A 14 -7.20 -13.50 7.68
N ARG A 15 -6.63 -14.40 8.49
CA ARG A 15 -7.38 -15.52 9.06
C ARG A 15 -8.56 -15.05 9.92
N ALA A 16 -8.36 -14.05 10.78
CA ALA A 16 -9.45 -13.50 11.59
C ALA A 16 -10.54 -12.86 10.70
N HIS A 17 -10.15 -12.20 9.61
CA HIS A 17 -11.10 -11.68 8.64
C HIS A 17 -11.90 -12.79 7.95
N GLU A 18 -11.25 -13.87 7.51
CA GLU A 18 -11.91 -15.04 6.89
C GLU A 18 -12.89 -15.73 7.87
N GLU A 19 -12.61 -15.65 9.17
CA GLU A 19 -13.51 -16.11 10.26
C GLU A 19 -14.63 -15.09 10.58
N GLY A 20 -14.75 -13.98 9.83
CA GLY A 20 -15.82 -12.97 9.94
C GLY A 20 -15.50 -11.77 10.81
N THR A 21 -14.25 -11.59 11.25
CA THR A 21 -13.86 -10.42 12.05
C THR A 21 -13.77 -9.18 11.16
N SER A 22 -14.46 -8.08 11.54
CA SER A 22 -14.43 -6.81 10.81
C SER A 22 -13.09 -6.08 10.96
N GLN A 23 -12.74 -5.19 10.03
CA GLN A 23 -11.51 -4.41 10.11
C GLN A 23 -11.45 -3.51 11.36
N LEU A 24 -12.58 -2.96 11.76
CA LEU A 24 -12.69 -2.21 13.01
C LEU A 24 -12.27 -3.06 14.22
N ALA A 25 -12.74 -4.32 14.28
CA ALA A 25 -12.38 -5.24 15.36
C ALA A 25 -10.89 -5.65 15.28
N ILE A 26 -10.37 -5.89 14.08
CA ILE A 26 -8.94 -6.17 13.83
C ILE A 26 -8.09 -5.02 14.36
N ILE A 27 -8.38 -3.77 13.98
CA ILE A 27 -7.62 -2.61 14.46
C ILE A 27 -7.69 -2.51 15.99
N LYS A 28 -8.88 -2.65 16.59
CA LYS A 28 -9.03 -2.63 18.06
C LYS A 28 -8.16 -3.69 18.74
N HIS A 29 -8.02 -4.87 18.13
CA HIS A 29 -7.16 -5.93 18.63
C HIS A 29 -5.66 -5.60 18.49
N LEU A 30 -5.26 -4.88 17.44
CA LEU A 30 -3.87 -4.49 17.17
C LEU A 30 -3.41 -3.24 17.94
N LEU A 31 -4.34 -2.38 18.38
CA LEU A 31 -4.00 -1.15 19.12
C LEU A 31 -3.08 -1.34 20.34
N PRO A 32 -3.21 -2.43 21.16
CA PRO A 32 -2.33 -2.68 22.30
C PRO A 32 -0.85 -2.85 21.92
N LEU A 33 -0.53 -3.15 20.65
CA LEU A 33 0.85 -3.22 20.17
C LEU A 33 1.54 -1.83 20.11
N GLY A 34 0.79 -0.74 20.31
CA GLY A 34 1.34 0.61 20.39
C GLY A 34 1.41 1.38 19.07
N TYR A 35 1.14 0.74 17.94
CA TYR A 35 1.19 1.38 16.62
C TYR A 35 -0.06 2.21 16.33
N ARG A 36 0.06 3.16 15.43
CA ARG A 36 -1.00 4.14 15.11
C ARG A 36 -1.31 4.25 13.62
N ASN A 37 -0.52 3.64 12.76
CA ASN A 37 -0.73 3.66 11.32
C ASN A 37 -1.25 2.31 10.87
N PHE A 38 -2.40 2.31 10.20
CA PHE A 38 -3.04 1.09 9.70
C PHE A 38 -3.40 1.26 8.23
N GLU A 39 -3.16 0.22 7.44
CA GLU A 39 -3.65 0.15 6.08
C GLU A 39 -4.87 -0.77 6.03
N LEU A 40 -5.99 -0.16 5.66
CA LEU A 40 -7.29 -0.80 5.51
C LEU A 40 -7.44 -1.34 4.09
N ARG A 41 -8.03 -2.51 3.95
CA ARG A 41 -8.27 -3.16 2.66
C ARG A 41 -9.73 -3.02 2.28
N ARG A 42 -10.01 -2.46 1.08
CA ARG A 42 -11.38 -2.22 0.62
C ARG A 42 -12.20 -3.50 0.53
N GLU A 43 -11.60 -4.56 0.02
CA GLU A 43 -12.24 -5.86 -0.14
C GLU A 43 -12.68 -6.49 1.19
N TYR A 44 -12.08 -6.11 2.30
CA TYR A 44 -12.44 -6.62 3.63
C TYR A 44 -13.75 -6.03 4.18
N PHE A 45 -14.26 -4.96 3.58
CA PHE A 45 -15.60 -4.46 3.92
C PHE A 45 -16.72 -5.33 3.34
N ASN A 46 -16.45 -6.21 2.38
CA ASN A 46 -17.43 -7.09 1.75
C ASN A 46 -18.72 -6.35 1.30
N GLY A 47 -18.56 -5.11 0.82
CA GLY A 47 -19.67 -4.23 0.45
C GLY A 47 -20.43 -3.60 1.63
N ASN A 48 -20.05 -3.88 2.88
CA ASN A 48 -20.63 -3.25 4.06
C ASN A 48 -19.76 -2.05 4.51
N PHE A 49 -20.11 -0.87 4.08
CA PHE A 49 -19.40 0.36 4.42
C PHE A 49 -19.95 1.07 5.67
N ALA A 50 -20.88 0.44 6.43
CA ALA A 50 -21.41 1.04 7.65
C ALA A 50 -20.35 1.26 8.73
N GLU A 51 -19.27 0.47 8.73
CA GLU A 51 -18.19 0.63 9.70
C GLU A 51 -17.23 1.79 9.43
N LEU A 52 -17.33 2.49 8.27
CA LEU A 52 -16.43 3.62 7.94
C LEU A 52 -16.54 4.76 8.96
N GLU A 53 -17.75 5.06 9.43
CA GLU A 53 -18.00 6.11 10.45
C GLU A 53 -17.41 5.69 11.81
N GLU A 54 -17.50 4.40 12.17
CA GLU A 54 -16.92 3.88 13.40
C GLU A 54 -15.39 3.90 13.33
N LEU A 55 -14.80 3.64 12.17
CA LEU A 55 -13.36 3.77 11.92
C LEU A 55 -12.92 5.23 12.04
N ALA A 56 -13.70 6.19 11.52
CA ALA A 56 -13.43 7.61 11.71
C ALA A 56 -13.45 8.01 13.19
N ALA A 57 -14.43 7.53 13.94
CA ALA A 57 -14.50 7.78 15.38
C ALA A 57 -13.30 7.16 16.14
N LEU A 58 -12.90 5.93 15.76
CA LEU A 58 -11.74 5.27 16.33
C LEU A 58 -10.44 6.04 16.02
N LYS A 59 -10.30 6.52 14.78
CA LYS A 59 -9.18 7.36 14.35
C LYS A 59 -9.03 8.60 15.23
N LEU A 60 -10.11 9.34 15.44
CA LEU A 60 -10.09 10.54 16.27
C LEU A 60 -9.71 10.20 17.72
N LYS A 61 -10.31 9.15 18.30
CA LYS A 61 -10.07 8.73 19.68
C LYS A 61 -8.62 8.37 19.95
N TYR A 62 -7.96 7.66 19.04
CA TYR A 62 -6.61 7.12 19.22
C TYR A 62 -5.55 7.84 18.39
N ARG A 63 -5.91 8.91 17.65
CA ARG A 63 -5.04 9.67 16.74
C ARG A 63 -4.36 8.76 15.71
N LEU A 64 -5.18 7.92 15.04
CA LEU A 64 -4.68 6.97 14.05
C LEU A 64 -4.43 7.66 12.71
N VAL A 65 -3.59 7.05 11.90
CA VAL A 65 -3.40 7.39 10.48
C VAL A 65 -3.86 6.20 9.65
N TYR A 66 -4.75 6.46 8.69
CA TYR A 66 -5.26 5.42 7.81
C TYR A 66 -4.71 5.57 6.39
N PHE A 67 -4.25 4.44 5.88
CA PHE A 67 -3.97 4.16 4.49
C PHE A 67 -5.11 3.29 3.97
N TYR A 68 -5.54 3.50 2.74
CA TYR A 68 -6.66 2.78 2.15
C TYR A 68 -6.22 2.07 0.88
N SER A 69 -6.13 0.75 0.96
CA SER A 69 -5.77 -0.14 -0.14
C SER A 69 -7.03 -0.53 -0.91
N ILE A 70 -7.02 -0.27 -2.20
CA ILE A 70 -8.12 -0.52 -3.13
C ILE A 70 -7.57 -1.46 -4.22
N PRO A 71 -8.05 -2.71 -4.31
CA PRO A 71 -7.54 -3.71 -5.25
C PRO A 71 -8.06 -3.49 -6.68
N GLU A 72 -8.14 -2.22 -7.11
CA GLU A 72 -8.65 -1.81 -8.41
C GLU A 72 -7.61 -1.02 -9.18
N ASN A 73 -7.72 -1.06 -10.50
CA ASN A 73 -6.90 -0.27 -11.38
C ASN A 73 -7.36 1.20 -11.40
N LEU A 74 -6.41 2.13 -11.39
CA LEU A 74 -6.69 3.56 -11.57
C LEU A 74 -7.19 3.86 -12.99
N PHE A 75 -6.61 3.17 -13.99
CA PHE A 75 -7.03 3.31 -15.40
C PHE A 75 -7.63 2.01 -15.90
N VAL A 76 -8.84 2.12 -16.44
CA VAL A 76 -9.59 1.04 -17.10
C VAL A 76 -9.90 1.51 -18.53
N ASP A 77 -9.51 0.72 -19.51
CA ASP A 77 -9.67 1.02 -20.94
C ASP A 77 -9.15 2.43 -21.34
N GLY A 78 -8.02 2.83 -20.77
CA GLY A 78 -7.38 4.13 -21.02
C GLY A 78 -8.03 5.32 -20.31
N HIS A 79 -9.09 5.13 -19.55
CA HIS A 79 -9.82 6.15 -18.81
C HIS A 79 -9.67 5.97 -17.30
N LEU A 80 -9.84 7.05 -16.54
CA LEU A 80 -9.93 6.95 -15.08
C LEU A 80 -11.07 6.02 -14.69
N ASN A 81 -10.79 5.16 -13.70
CA ASN A 81 -11.78 4.26 -13.14
C ASN A 81 -13.05 5.02 -12.73
N ILE A 82 -14.19 4.57 -13.21
CA ILE A 82 -15.49 5.22 -12.98
C ILE A 82 -15.86 5.27 -11.49
N GLU A 83 -15.35 4.33 -10.69
CA GLU A 83 -15.59 4.25 -9.24
C GLU A 83 -14.62 5.12 -8.42
N LEU A 84 -13.65 5.81 -9.04
CA LEU A 84 -12.64 6.59 -8.32
C LEU A 84 -13.25 7.60 -7.33
N LEU A 85 -14.35 8.26 -7.70
CA LEU A 85 -15.04 9.20 -6.80
C LEU A 85 -15.65 8.50 -5.58
N GLN A 86 -16.13 7.27 -5.74
CA GLN A 86 -16.60 6.45 -4.63
C GLN A 86 -15.44 6.11 -3.68
N PHE A 87 -14.30 5.69 -4.21
CA PHE A 87 -13.11 5.38 -3.41
C PHE A 87 -12.63 6.59 -2.60
N ILE A 88 -12.63 7.77 -3.22
CA ILE A 88 -12.32 9.04 -2.56
C ILE A 88 -13.33 9.34 -1.45
N ALA A 89 -14.63 9.11 -1.68
CA ALA A 89 -15.68 9.34 -0.69
C ALA A 89 -15.55 8.39 0.51
N GLU A 90 -15.31 7.09 0.26
CA GLU A 90 -15.06 6.08 1.30
C GLU A 90 -13.86 6.48 2.17
N ALA A 91 -12.72 6.86 1.55
CA ALA A 91 -11.53 7.32 2.23
C ALA A 91 -11.80 8.55 3.11
N ARG A 92 -12.54 9.53 2.60
CA ARG A 92 -12.92 10.73 3.35
C ARG A 92 -13.81 10.42 4.55
N LEU A 93 -14.78 9.50 4.39
CA LEU A 93 -15.68 9.08 5.45
C LEU A 93 -14.91 8.50 6.64
N MET A 94 -13.98 7.58 6.39
CA MET A 94 -13.13 7.01 7.45
C MET A 94 -11.97 7.91 7.89
N GLY A 95 -11.72 9.01 7.14
CA GLY A 95 -10.62 9.94 7.39
C GLY A 95 -9.25 9.45 6.91
N ALA A 96 -9.18 8.57 5.93
CA ALA A 96 -7.91 8.17 5.31
C ALA A 96 -7.39 9.29 4.40
N ASN A 97 -6.08 9.54 4.48
CA ASN A 97 -5.40 10.56 3.67
C ASN A 97 -4.56 9.93 2.55
N TYR A 98 -4.38 8.61 2.56
CA TYR A 98 -3.57 7.87 1.60
C TYR A 98 -4.44 6.82 0.91
N LEU A 99 -4.50 6.88 -0.42
CA LEU A 99 -5.11 5.86 -1.26
C LEU A 99 -4.01 5.07 -1.97
N LYS A 100 -4.21 3.77 -2.10
CA LYS A 100 -3.36 2.88 -2.89
C LYS A 100 -4.23 2.13 -3.90
N MET A 101 -3.84 2.20 -5.16
CA MET A 101 -4.45 1.49 -6.29
C MET A 101 -3.35 0.87 -7.14
N THR A 102 -3.71 0.17 -8.21
CA THR A 102 -2.75 -0.25 -9.24
C THR A 102 -2.90 0.60 -10.51
N LEU A 103 -1.91 0.58 -11.40
CA LEU A 103 -1.89 1.46 -12.57
C LEU A 103 -3.04 1.16 -13.54
N GLY A 104 -3.21 -0.12 -13.87
CA GLY A 104 -4.12 -0.52 -14.95
C GLY A 104 -3.60 -0.17 -16.35
N ASN A 105 -4.48 0.00 -17.30
CA ASN A 105 -4.11 0.18 -18.70
C ASN A 105 -4.07 1.67 -19.14
N PHE A 106 -3.22 2.46 -18.48
CA PHE A 106 -2.95 3.84 -18.88
C PHE A 106 -2.47 3.89 -20.33
N ASP A 107 -3.15 4.68 -21.12
CA ASP A 107 -2.73 5.08 -22.45
C ASP A 107 -1.89 6.36 -22.34
N GLY A 108 -0.60 6.28 -22.59
CA GLY A 108 0.36 7.39 -22.46
C GLY A 108 0.00 8.65 -23.27
N HIS A 109 -0.99 8.58 -24.13
CA HIS A 109 -1.49 9.71 -24.94
C HIS A 109 -2.65 10.45 -24.28
N ASN A 110 -3.34 9.85 -23.29
CA ASN A 110 -4.53 10.47 -22.67
C ASN A 110 -4.19 11.39 -21.51
N ILE A 111 -3.48 12.49 -21.79
CA ILE A 111 -3.09 13.49 -20.79
C ILE A 111 -4.31 14.16 -20.13
N ASN A 112 -5.44 14.24 -20.83
CA ASN A 112 -6.66 14.81 -20.25
C ASN A 112 -7.16 14.03 -19.03
N GLU A 113 -6.99 12.71 -19.01
CA GLU A 113 -7.36 11.90 -17.85
C GLU A 113 -6.44 12.18 -16.65
N LEU A 114 -5.13 12.40 -16.88
CA LEU A 114 -4.22 12.83 -15.80
C LEU A 114 -4.62 14.20 -15.24
N GLN A 115 -4.95 15.16 -16.09
CA GLN A 115 -5.42 16.48 -15.64
C GLN A 115 -6.77 16.39 -14.92
N ARG A 116 -7.64 15.47 -15.36
CA ARG A 116 -8.91 15.19 -14.68
C ARG A 116 -8.65 14.60 -13.29
N LEU A 117 -7.73 13.65 -13.16
CA LEU A 117 -7.31 13.08 -11.88
C LEU A 117 -6.88 14.17 -10.90
N ASN A 118 -6.03 15.08 -11.34
CA ASN A 118 -5.52 16.18 -10.51
C ASN A 118 -6.64 17.11 -9.98
N ARG A 119 -7.73 17.25 -10.73
CA ARG A 119 -8.90 18.01 -10.28
C ARG A 119 -9.84 17.26 -9.34
N LEU A 120 -9.81 15.92 -9.39
CA LEU A 120 -10.68 15.06 -8.57
C LEU A 120 -10.08 14.78 -7.20
N LEU A 121 -8.75 14.71 -7.11
CA LEU A 121 -8.06 14.43 -5.84
C LEU A 121 -8.11 15.66 -4.93
N PRO A 122 -8.58 15.52 -3.68
CA PRO A 122 -8.45 16.58 -2.69
C PRO A 122 -6.98 16.85 -2.33
N ASP A 123 -6.61 18.09 -2.07
CA ASP A 123 -5.24 18.49 -1.68
C ASP A 123 -4.73 17.74 -0.43
N SER A 124 -5.65 17.31 0.44
CA SER A 124 -5.35 16.56 1.66
C SER A 124 -5.16 15.06 1.45
N MET A 125 -5.28 14.57 0.20
CA MET A 125 -5.26 13.15 -0.13
C MET A 125 -4.12 12.81 -1.08
N GLN A 126 -3.31 11.86 -0.70
CA GLN A 126 -2.24 11.33 -1.54
C GLN A 126 -2.68 10.02 -2.19
N LEU A 127 -2.72 9.99 -3.52
CA LEU A 127 -2.89 8.76 -4.29
C LEU A 127 -1.52 8.17 -4.60
N ASN A 128 -1.39 6.86 -4.41
CA ASN A 128 -0.21 6.10 -4.76
C ASN A 128 -0.58 4.90 -5.63
N LEU A 129 0.32 4.51 -6.52
CA LEU A 129 0.20 3.29 -7.32
C LEU A 129 1.21 2.25 -6.86
N GLU A 130 0.76 1.02 -6.76
CA GLU A 130 1.55 -0.13 -6.35
C GLU A 130 1.88 -1.04 -7.55
N ASN A 131 3.04 -1.68 -7.50
CA ASN A 131 3.35 -2.84 -8.32
C ASN A 131 2.68 -4.07 -7.70
N ASP A 132 1.65 -4.59 -8.33
CA ASP A 132 1.03 -5.84 -7.92
C ASP A 132 1.76 -7.07 -8.50
N GLN A 133 1.16 -8.23 -8.37
CA GLN A 133 1.74 -9.50 -8.85
C GLN A 133 1.53 -9.72 -10.36
N SER A 134 0.99 -8.75 -11.09
CA SER A 134 0.72 -8.83 -12.53
C SER A 134 1.76 -8.08 -13.36
N LEU A 135 2.13 -8.61 -14.53
CA LEU A 135 2.98 -7.89 -15.49
C LEU A 135 2.34 -6.57 -15.99
N ALA A 136 1.03 -6.47 -15.92
CA ALA A 136 0.32 -5.25 -16.31
C ALA A 136 0.65 -4.07 -15.40
N ASN A 137 0.82 -4.34 -14.10
CA ASN A 137 1.03 -3.32 -13.07
C ASN A 137 2.45 -3.28 -12.49
N ALA A 138 3.30 -4.29 -12.77
CA ALA A 138 4.64 -4.39 -12.19
C ALA A 138 5.78 -4.37 -13.23
N LYS A 139 5.52 -4.01 -14.50
CA LYS A 139 6.61 -3.82 -15.46
C LYS A 139 7.33 -2.51 -15.18
N ILE A 140 8.61 -2.57 -14.77
CA ILE A 140 9.42 -1.42 -14.35
C ILE A 140 9.37 -0.28 -15.38
N SER A 141 9.66 -0.59 -16.66
CA SER A 141 9.68 0.45 -17.71
C SER A 141 8.35 1.17 -17.85
N ARG A 142 7.22 0.45 -17.70
CA ARG A 142 5.88 1.04 -17.82
C ARG A 142 5.56 1.96 -16.65
N LEU A 143 5.93 1.57 -15.43
CA LEU A 143 5.77 2.40 -14.25
C LEU A 143 6.64 3.67 -14.35
N VAL A 144 7.90 3.52 -14.75
CA VAL A 144 8.82 4.67 -14.95
C VAL A 144 8.25 5.63 -15.99
N ASP A 145 7.78 5.12 -17.13
CA ASP A 145 7.17 5.96 -18.18
C ASP A 145 5.92 6.68 -17.67
N PHE A 146 5.04 5.98 -16.94
CA PHE A 146 3.86 6.60 -16.34
C PHE A 146 4.24 7.74 -15.39
N PHE A 147 5.11 7.48 -14.41
CA PHE A 147 5.49 8.50 -13.43
C PHE A 147 6.22 9.67 -14.06
N ARG A 148 7.01 9.44 -15.10
CA ARG A 148 7.63 10.53 -15.88
C ARG A 148 6.55 11.41 -16.53
N VAL A 149 5.58 10.81 -17.22
CA VAL A 149 4.48 11.55 -17.87
C VAL A 149 3.62 12.27 -16.82
N ALA A 150 3.29 11.64 -15.71
CA ALA A 150 2.54 12.28 -14.63
C ALA A 150 3.27 13.50 -14.07
N ASN A 151 4.59 13.37 -13.81
CA ASN A 151 5.41 14.46 -13.29
C ASN A 151 5.53 15.63 -14.30
N GLU A 152 5.74 15.35 -15.58
CA GLU A 152 5.77 16.35 -16.66
C GLU A 152 4.45 17.13 -16.76
N ASN A 153 3.33 16.52 -16.35
CA ASN A 153 2.00 17.14 -16.34
C ASN A 153 1.56 17.67 -14.96
N ASN A 154 2.49 17.76 -14.00
CA ASN A 154 2.26 18.25 -12.63
C ASN A 154 1.17 17.48 -11.88
N VAL A 155 1.02 16.18 -12.14
CA VAL A 155 0.10 15.31 -11.41
C VAL A 155 0.80 14.72 -10.20
N GLN A 156 0.27 15.03 -9.01
CA GLN A 156 0.84 14.60 -7.74
C GLN A 156 0.39 13.18 -7.38
N ILE A 157 1.09 12.21 -7.93
CA ILE A 157 0.85 10.79 -7.66
C ILE A 157 2.15 10.11 -7.21
N GLY A 158 2.07 9.26 -6.19
CA GLY A 158 3.22 8.55 -5.64
C GLY A 158 3.28 7.08 -6.06
N PHE A 159 4.38 6.45 -5.72
CA PHE A 159 4.60 5.02 -5.90
C PHE A 159 4.66 4.32 -4.54
N VAL A 160 3.94 3.20 -4.42
CA VAL A 160 4.15 2.20 -3.37
C VAL A 160 5.07 1.14 -3.94
N ASN A 161 6.28 1.05 -3.42
CA ASN A 161 7.19 -0.01 -3.80
C ASN A 161 6.94 -1.23 -2.92
N ASP A 162 6.20 -2.20 -3.45
CA ASP A 162 6.05 -3.49 -2.81
C ASP A 162 7.26 -4.36 -3.18
N LEU A 163 8.12 -4.59 -2.19
CA LEU A 163 9.40 -5.26 -2.40
C LEU A 163 9.24 -6.74 -2.75
N GLY A 164 8.22 -7.40 -2.18
CA GLY A 164 7.96 -8.82 -2.41
C GLY A 164 7.21 -9.13 -3.70
N ASN A 165 6.60 -8.15 -4.35
CA ASN A 165 5.82 -8.41 -5.57
C ASN A 165 6.68 -8.57 -6.84
N TRP A 166 7.91 -8.08 -6.86
CA TRP A 166 8.77 -8.15 -8.05
C TRP A 166 9.08 -9.56 -8.50
N VAL A 167 9.16 -10.53 -7.56
CA VAL A 167 9.43 -11.95 -7.88
C VAL A 167 8.36 -12.55 -8.80
N TYR A 168 7.08 -12.20 -8.59
CA TYR A 168 5.97 -12.76 -9.38
C TYR A 168 6.07 -12.39 -10.86
N THR A 169 6.67 -11.26 -11.17
CA THR A 169 6.84 -10.76 -12.54
C THR A 169 8.26 -10.95 -13.08
N LYS A 170 9.13 -11.61 -12.29
CA LYS A 170 10.54 -11.85 -12.64
C LYS A 170 11.29 -10.55 -12.93
N GLN A 171 10.95 -9.48 -12.25
CA GLN A 171 11.65 -8.21 -12.29
C GLN A 171 12.68 -8.17 -11.16
N ASP A 172 13.79 -7.47 -11.38
CA ASP A 172 14.83 -7.27 -10.38
C ASP A 172 14.41 -6.15 -9.40
N GLU A 173 14.25 -6.48 -8.14
CA GLU A 173 13.77 -5.55 -7.09
C GLU A 173 14.78 -4.43 -6.78
N GLN A 174 16.09 -4.67 -6.99
CA GLN A 174 17.12 -3.65 -6.83
C GLN A 174 17.04 -2.63 -7.96
N ASP A 175 16.88 -3.11 -9.19
CA ASP A 175 16.72 -2.25 -10.37
C ASP A 175 15.41 -1.47 -10.32
N ALA A 176 14.32 -2.12 -9.94
CA ALA A 176 13.03 -1.48 -9.72
C ALA A 176 13.11 -0.38 -8.66
N THR A 177 13.69 -0.69 -7.50
CA THR A 177 13.88 0.28 -6.42
C THR A 177 14.70 1.48 -6.91
N ARG A 178 15.81 1.26 -7.60
CA ARG A 178 16.67 2.34 -8.12
C ARG A 178 15.94 3.25 -9.11
N GLN A 179 15.18 2.67 -10.06
CA GLN A 179 14.50 3.45 -11.10
C GLN A 179 13.28 4.20 -10.58
N LEU A 180 12.54 3.61 -9.63
CA LEU A 180 11.30 4.16 -9.08
C LEU A 180 11.50 4.98 -7.80
N LEU A 181 12.72 5.04 -7.25
CA LEU A 181 13.05 5.78 -6.03
C LEU A 181 12.54 7.24 -6.02
N PRO A 182 12.66 8.03 -7.12
CA PRO A 182 12.20 9.42 -7.12
C PRO A 182 10.68 9.57 -6.90
N TYR A 183 9.93 8.54 -7.24
CA TYR A 183 8.46 8.51 -7.18
C TYR A 183 7.94 7.81 -5.92
N THR A 184 8.79 7.03 -5.24
CA THR A 184 8.38 6.25 -4.07
C THR A 184 7.99 7.16 -2.91
N ARG A 185 6.79 6.94 -2.36
CA ARG A 185 6.23 7.65 -1.20
C ARG A 185 5.86 6.72 -0.06
N TYR A 186 5.85 5.42 -0.33
CA TYR A 186 5.44 4.37 0.59
C TYR A 186 6.09 3.05 0.19
N VAL A 187 6.42 2.20 1.16
CA VAL A 187 7.05 0.89 0.91
C VAL A 187 6.20 -0.20 1.55
N HIS A 188 5.91 -1.26 0.82
CA HIS A 188 5.38 -2.49 1.37
C HIS A 188 6.51 -3.49 1.56
N LEU A 189 6.62 -3.98 2.78
CA LEU A 189 7.61 -4.95 3.20
C LEU A 189 6.93 -6.28 3.44
N LYS A 190 7.24 -7.23 2.60
CA LYS A 190 6.92 -8.65 2.67
C LYS A 190 8.01 -9.43 1.96
N ASP A 191 8.00 -10.73 2.13
CA ASP A 191 8.87 -11.64 1.40
C ASP A 191 8.05 -12.74 0.73
N TYR A 192 8.72 -13.71 0.19
CA TYR A 192 8.12 -14.83 -0.52
C TYR A 192 8.89 -16.13 -0.26
N GLU A 193 8.18 -17.24 -0.38
CA GLU A 193 8.73 -18.58 -0.43
C GLU A 193 8.38 -19.24 -1.76
N THR A 194 9.19 -20.22 -2.20
CA THR A 194 9.06 -20.85 -3.52
C THR A 194 8.85 -22.36 -3.49
N ASP A 195 8.71 -22.97 -2.32
CA ASP A 195 8.67 -24.43 -2.17
C ASP A 195 7.47 -25.10 -2.85
N ASN A 196 6.31 -24.41 -2.87
CA ASN A 196 5.07 -24.88 -3.48
C ASN A 196 4.42 -23.80 -4.37
N GLY A 197 5.20 -23.11 -5.18
CA GLY A 197 4.80 -21.89 -5.87
C GLY A 197 5.29 -20.65 -5.12
N ILE A 198 4.95 -19.46 -5.62
CA ILE A 198 5.34 -18.23 -4.94
C ILE A 198 4.25 -17.86 -3.93
N ASN A 199 4.57 -17.85 -2.66
CA ASN A 199 3.68 -17.47 -1.58
C ASN A 199 4.26 -16.30 -0.78
N THR A 200 3.41 -15.38 -0.35
CA THR A 200 3.82 -14.23 0.47
C THR A 200 4.06 -14.66 1.91
N THR A 201 5.18 -14.21 2.48
CA THR A 201 5.61 -14.53 3.85
C THR A 201 6.13 -13.32 4.61
N SER A 202 6.43 -13.50 5.90
CA SER A 202 7.18 -12.54 6.70
C SER A 202 8.57 -12.28 6.08
N PHE A 203 9.07 -11.07 6.27
CA PHE A 203 10.38 -10.64 5.81
C PHE A 203 11.55 -11.09 6.71
N VAL A 204 11.30 -11.71 7.86
CA VAL A 204 12.33 -11.96 8.89
C VAL A 204 13.31 -13.05 8.47
N ASP A 205 12.84 -14.16 7.92
CA ASP A 205 13.67 -15.24 7.39
C ASP A 205 13.80 -15.18 5.86
N SER A 206 14.09 -14.05 5.36
CA SER A 206 13.86 -13.48 4.05
C SER A 206 14.81 -13.99 2.96
N GLN A 207 14.27 -14.21 1.78
CA GLN A 207 15.05 -14.34 0.52
C GLN A 207 15.46 -12.97 -0.01
N LEU A 208 14.69 -11.91 0.31
CA LEU A 208 15.01 -10.53 -0.02
C LEU A 208 16.08 -9.94 0.91
N ASP A 209 17.04 -9.24 0.37
CA ASP A 209 17.90 -8.37 1.18
C ASP A 209 17.16 -7.05 1.52
N TRP A 210 16.07 -7.20 2.30
CA TRP A 210 15.19 -6.10 2.65
C TRP A 210 15.92 -4.96 3.39
N GLN A 211 16.97 -5.29 4.17
CA GLN A 211 17.75 -4.29 4.88
C GLN A 211 18.52 -3.38 3.92
N LYS A 212 19.12 -3.96 2.90
CA LYS A 212 19.79 -3.22 1.84
C LYS A 212 18.82 -2.39 1.02
N LEU A 213 17.64 -2.95 0.71
CA LEU A 213 16.59 -2.23 -0.01
C LEU A 213 16.07 -1.05 0.81
N LEU A 214 15.70 -1.26 2.08
CA LEU A 214 15.15 -0.21 2.94
C LEU A 214 16.11 0.95 3.17
N LYS A 215 17.43 0.70 3.17
CA LYS A 215 18.45 1.76 3.30
C LYS A 215 18.51 2.71 2.10
N GLN A 216 17.93 2.35 0.96
CA GLN A 216 17.87 3.22 -0.22
C GLN A 216 16.77 4.29 -0.10
N PHE A 217 15.74 4.05 0.71
CA PHE A 217 14.61 4.96 0.85
C PHE A 217 14.88 6.04 1.90
N ALA A 218 14.24 7.18 1.71
CA ALA A 218 14.32 8.26 2.69
C ALA A 218 13.80 7.83 4.07
N ALA A 219 14.51 8.19 5.13
CA ALA A 219 14.25 7.73 6.49
C ALA A 219 12.88 8.14 7.08
N HIS A 220 12.10 8.95 6.38
CA HIS A 220 10.76 9.36 6.81
C HIS A 220 9.63 8.60 6.10
N LEU A 221 9.92 7.83 5.03
CA LEU A 221 8.86 7.14 4.29
C LEU A 221 8.18 6.07 5.15
N PRO A 222 6.85 5.94 5.08
CA PRO A 222 6.13 4.85 5.72
C PRO A 222 6.56 3.49 5.16
N VAL A 223 6.50 2.46 6.02
CA VAL A 223 6.78 1.07 5.66
C VAL A 223 5.65 0.21 6.22
N ALA A 224 4.90 -0.46 5.35
CA ALA A 224 3.85 -1.38 5.78
C ALA A 224 4.35 -2.82 5.85
N LEU A 225 3.82 -3.55 6.83
CA LEU A 225 3.85 -5.00 6.87
C LEU A 225 2.60 -5.53 6.16
N GLU A 226 2.78 -6.23 5.02
CA GLU A 226 1.68 -6.71 4.18
C GLU A 226 1.82 -8.20 3.86
N TYR A 227 1.57 -9.04 4.83
CA TYR A 227 1.54 -10.52 4.72
C TYR A 227 0.67 -11.11 5.84
N PRO A 228 0.08 -12.30 5.65
CA PRO A 228 -0.63 -13.00 6.73
C PRO A 228 0.33 -13.39 7.84
N ALA A 229 -0.07 -13.14 9.10
CA ALA A 229 0.74 -13.49 10.27
C ALA A 229 -0.12 -13.87 11.48
N THR A 230 0.43 -14.64 12.38
CA THR A 230 -0.09 -14.74 13.74
C THR A 230 0.31 -13.51 14.54
N ILE A 231 -0.36 -13.26 15.65
CA ILE A 231 -0.03 -12.11 16.50
C ILE A 231 1.40 -12.20 17.08
N ASP A 232 1.91 -13.39 17.30
CA ASP A 232 3.25 -13.58 17.86
C ASP A 232 4.33 -13.42 16.78
N GLU A 233 4.10 -13.87 15.55
CA GLU A 233 4.95 -13.55 14.39
C GLU A 233 4.99 -12.05 14.17
N LEU A 234 3.84 -11.38 14.12
CA LEU A 234 3.78 -9.94 13.96
C LEU A 234 4.56 -9.19 15.04
N LYS A 235 4.47 -9.60 16.33
CA LYS A 235 5.27 -8.99 17.40
C LYS A 235 6.76 -9.16 17.19
N ASN A 236 7.19 -10.37 16.77
CA ASN A 236 8.59 -10.65 16.47
C ASN A 236 9.08 -9.72 15.33
N ASP A 237 8.32 -9.63 14.26
CA ASP A 237 8.65 -8.84 13.07
C ASP A 237 8.72 -7.35 13.39
N LEU A 238 7.77 -6.84 14.17
CA LEU A 238 7.79 -5.47 14.68
C LEU A 238 9.01 -5.19 15.54
N ASN A 239 9.45 -6.15 16.36
CA ASN A 239 10.66 -6.04 17.15
C ASN A 239 11.92 -5.98 16.28
N VAL A 240 12.01 -6.82 15.24
CA VAL A 240 13.10 -6.79 14.26
C VAL A 240 13.17 -5.41 13.58
N LEU A 241 12.04 -4.87 13.10
CA LEU A 241 11.99 -3.54 12.48
C LEU A 241 12.35 -2.41 13.44
N ASN A 242 11.88 -2.45 14.68
CA ASN A 242 12.20 -1.43 15.69
C ASN A 242 13.72 -1.36 15.96
N ASN A 243 14.40 -2.49 15.93
CA ASN A 243 15.85 -2.58 16.13
C ASN A 243 16.65 -2.28 14.85
N PHE A 244 16.00 -2.17 13.69
CA PHE A 244 16.67 -1.83 12.44
C PHE A 244 17.00 -0.33 12.38
N VAL A 245 18.28 -0.02 12.18
CA VAL A 245 18.80 1.35 12.05
C VAL A 245 19.04 1.66 10.58
N ILE A 246 18.42 2.74 10.10
CA ILE A 246 18.63 3.31 8.77
C ILE A 246 19.62 4.47 8.91
#